data_154e3e954b8d3f299fdf37046c88cf4e
#
_entry.id   154e3e954b8d3f299fdf37046c88cf4e
#
_cell.length_a   1.000
_cell.length_b   1.000
_cell.length_c   1.000
_cell.angle_alpha   90.00
_cell.angle_beta   90.00
_cell.angle_gamma   90.00
#
_symmetry.space_group_name_H-M   'P 1'
#
loop_
_entity.id
_entity.type
_entity.pdbx_description
1 polymer ?
#
loop_
_entity_poly.entity_id
_entity_poly.type
_entity_poly.pdbx_seq_one_letter_code
_entity_poly.pdbx_strand_id
1 'polypeptide(L)'
;MRLLIIAATCALIACGSSQSSQANNASGNGAGANAVASAAVVASPVTGAKAAAIMHERHEGMEPIGDTNKILRRELGGSSPDLGAVRSAAGKIAALARQSNGWFPAGTGPDVGKTGAKPDIWQDPKDFAAKLGAFQRAAGAFNAAASTGNLDAIHARYADLGGTCKACHDKYRAEMHH
;
A
#
# COMPACT_ATOMS: atom_id res chain seq x y z
N MET A 1 0.39 47.03 24.20
CA MET A 1 1.67 47.62 24.62
C MET A 1 2.41 46.60 25.50
N ARG A 2 3.35 45.89 24.92
CA ARG A 2 4.68 45.45 25.43
C ARG A 2 5.22 44.34 24.51
N LEU A 3 6.12 44.79 23.64
CA LEU A 3 7.08 43.97 22.89
C LEU A 3 8.01 43.28 23.92
N LEU A 4 8.32 42.00 23.67
CA LEU A 4 9.51 41.38 24.22
C LEU A 4 10.20 40.62 23.06
N ILE A 5 11.25 41.24 22.57
CA ILE A 5 12.26 40.72 21.66
C ILE A 5 13.28 39.98 22.54
N ILE A 6 13.53 38.72 22.28
CA ILE A 6 14.70 38.01 22.84
C ILE A 6 15.51 37.49 21.64
N ALA A 7 16.63 38.18 21.40
CA ALA A 7 17.73 37.73 20.57
C ALA A 7 18.74 36.98 21.46
N ALA A 8 19.21 35.82 21.05
CA ALA A 8 20.46 35.22 21.54
C ALA A 8 20.98 34.22 20.52
N THR A 9 21.93 34.61 19.81
CA THR A 9 23.39 34.36 19.82
C THR A 9 23.82 32.98 19.31
N CYS A 10 24.56 33.07 18.19
CA CYS A 10 25.43 32.08 17.57
C CYS A 10 26.45 31.48 18.54
N ALA A 11 26.73 30.18 18.40
CA ALA A 11 28.03 29.62 18.75
C ALA A 11 28.49 28.69 17.62
N LEU A 12 29.47 29.19 16.86
CA LEU A 12 30.33 28.45 15.96
C LEU A 12 31.39 27.72 16.80
N ILE A 13 31.50 26.42 16.65
CA ILE A 13 32.70 25.67 17.05
C ILE A 13 33.21 24.95 15.80
N ALA A 14 34.33 25.45 15.32
CA ALA A 14 35.19 24.85 14.31
C ALA A 14 36.37 24.11 14.98
N CYS A 15 37.03 23.26 14.21
CA CYS A 15 38.26 22.48 14.46
C CYS A 15 37.99 21.02 14.88
N GLY A 16 38.53 20.00 14.19
CA GLY A 16 39.89 19.91 13.73
C GLY A 16 40.13 18.75 12.74
N SER A 17 41.01 19.04 11.86
CA SER A 17 41.63 18.15 10.88
C SER A 17 42.57 17.14 11.54
N SER A 18 42.57 15.92 11.02
CA SER A 18 43.76 15.04 11.11
C SER A 18 43.83 14.19 9.84
N GLN A 19 44.71 14.60 8.94
CA GLN A 19 45.24 13.82 7.84
C GLN A 19 46.23 12.80 8.39
N SER A 20 46.15 11.57 7.93
CA SER A 20 47.24 10.64 7.95
C SER A 20 47.34 9.97 6.59
N SER A 21 48.29 10.46 5.81
CA SER A 21 48.77 9.85 4.58
C SER A 21 49.57 8.60 4.94
N GLN A 22 49.27 7.46 4.31
CA GLN A 22 50.32 6.46 4.01
C GLN A 22 50.04 5.88 2.63
N ALA A 23 50.93 6.19 1.73
CA ALA A 23 51.09 5.52 0.46
C ALA A 23 51.82 4.18 0.70
N ASN A 24 51.35 3.12 0.09
CA ASN A 24 52.23 2.05 -0.37
C ASN A 24 51.63 1.38 -1.61
N ASN A 25 52.46 1.43 -2.59
CA ASN A 25 52.49 0.93 -3.93
C ASN A 25 52.49 -0.60 -3.95
N ALA A 26 51.67 -1.24 -4.78
CA ALA A 26 52.04 -2.45 -5.50
C ALA A 26 51.04 -2.77 -6.62
N SER A 27 51.57 -2.84 -7.83
CA SER A 27 50.96 -3.39 -9.04
C SER A 27 50.38 -4.79 -8.83
N GLY A 28 49.18 -5.03 -9.41
CA GLY A 28 48.61 -6.35 -9.56
C GLY A 28 47.44 -6.32 -10.51
N ASN A 29 47.70 -6.63 -11.77
CA ASN A 29 46.67 -6.90 -12.80
C ASN A 29 45.78 -8.05 -12.36
N GLY A 30 44.47 -7.83 -12.42
CA GLY A 30 43.48 -8.87 -12.20
C GLY A 30 42.09 -8.33 -12.54
N ALA A 31 41.69 -8.40 -13.80
CA ALA A 31 40.30 -8.17 -14.22
C ALA A 31 39.43 -9.32 -13.65
N GLY A 32 38.80 -9.06 -12.55
CA GLY A 32 37.76 -9.89 -11.98
C GLY A 32 36.50 -9.03 -11.90
N ALA A 33 35.67 -9.05 -12.93
CA ALA A 33 34.31 -8.50 -12.86
C ALA A 33 33.51 -9.37 -11.87
N ASN A 34 33.53 -9.02 -10.59
CA ASN A 34 32.53 -9.49 -9.64
C ASN A 34 31.20 -8.84 -9.98
N ALA A 35 30.49 -9.45 -10.93
CA ALA A 35 29.06 -9.29 -11.04
C ALA A 35 28.47 -9.90 -9.74
N VAL A 36 28.26 -9.05 -8.73
CA VAL A 36 27.35 -9.36 -7.63
C VAL A 36 25.96 -9.48 -8.25
N ALA A 37 25.63 -10.70 -8.67
CA ALA A 37 24.27 -11.08 -8.95
C ALA A 37 23.51 -10.84 -7.64
N SER A 38 22.76 -9.75 -7.61
CA SER A 38 21.76 -9.49 -6.57
C SER A 38 20.72 -10.60 -6.72
N ALA A 39 20.96 -11.73 -6.06
CA ALA A 39 19.97 -12.78 -5.94
C ALA A 39 18.79 -12.14 -5.18
N ALA A 40 17.74 -11.81 -5.92
CA ALA A 40 16.48 -11.49 -5.33
C ALA A 40 16.12 -12.67 -4.41
N VAL A 41 16.12 -12.42 -3.11
CA VAL A 41 15.68 -13.41 -2.12
C VAL A 41 14.20 -13.63 -2.40
N VAL A 42 13.90 -14.64 -3.20
CA VAL A 42 12.52 -15.08 -3.42
C VAL A 42 12.10 -15.71 -2.10
N ALA A 43 11.29 -14.99 -1.34
CA ALA A 43 10.76 -15.50 -0.09
C ALA A 43 10.06 -16.84 -0.35
N SER A 44 10.43 -17.88 0.41
CA SER A 44 9.79 -19.19 0.29
C SER A 44 8.30 -19.09 0.47
N PRO A 45 7.49 -19.87 -0.28
CA PRO A 45 6.05 -19.88 -0.13
C PRO A 45 5.62 -20.18 1.31
N VAL A 46 4.61 -19.49 1.80
CA VAL A 46 4.01 -19.83 3.09
C VAL A 46 3.19 -21.10 2.97
N THR A 47 3.15 -21.93 4.02
CA THR A 47 2.47 -23.23 3.99
C THR A 47 1.67 -23.47 5.27
N GLY A 48 0.81 -24.48 5.24
CA GLY A 48 0.09 -25.00 6.40
C GLY A 48 -0.77 -23.94 7.12
N ALA A 49 -0.76 -23.96 8.44
CA ALA A 49 -1.57 -23.08 9.28
C ALA A 49 -1.32 -21.59 9.03
N LYS A 50 -0.08 -21.22 8.66
CA LYS A 50 0.24 -19.82 8.33
C LYS A 50 -0.43 -19.38 7.03
N ALA A 51 -0.46 -20.24 6.00
CA ALA A 51 -1.14 -19.93 4.75
C ALA A 51 -2.65 -19.76 4.99
N ALA A 52 -3.26 -20.67 5.75
CA ALA A 52 -4.68 -20.61 6.11
C ALA A 52 -5.01 -19.31 6.88
N ALA A 53 -4.17 -18.92 7.84
CA ALA A 53 -4.36 -17.69 8.60
C ALA A 53 -4.32 -16.43 7.70
N ILE A 54 -3.39 -16.35 6.76
CA ILE A 54 -3.30 -15.23 5.81
C ILE A 54 -4.51 -15.22 4.85
N MET A 55 -4.95 -16.38 4.38
CA MET A 55 -6.14 -16.46 3.53
C MET A 55 -7.40 -15.99 4.28
N HIS A 56 -7.50 -16.32 5.55
CA HIS A 56 -8.57 -15.84 6.44
C HIS A 56 -8.47 -14.33 6.65
N GLU A 57 -7.28 -13.80 7.01
CA GLU A 57 -7.03 -12.37 7.18
C GLU A 57 -7.37 -11.57 5.90
N ARG A 58 -7.02 -12.08 4.73
CA ARG A 58 -7.41 -11.50 3.44
C ARG A 58 -8.92 -11.42 3.28
N HIS A 59 -9.64 -12.48 3.63
CA HIS A 59 -11.10 -12.51 3.57
C HIS A 59 -11.70 -11.47 4.51
N GLU A 60 -11.31 -11.51 5.78
CA GLU A 60 -11.74 -10.59 6.84
C GLU A 60 -11.37 -9.12 6.55
N GLY A 61 -10.35 -8.88 5.72
CA GLY A 61 -9.99 -7.53 5.28
C GLY A 61 -10.79 -7.05 4.06
N MET A 62 -11.07 -7.94 3.09
CA MET A 62 -11.80 -7.60 1.87
C MET A 62 -13.30 -7.43 2.08
N GLU A 63 -13.92 -8.23 2.94
CA GLU A 63 -15.35 -8.17 3.22
C GLU A 63 -15.78 -6.82 3.81
N PRO A 64 -15.12 -6.27 4.85
CA PRO A 64 -15.43 -4.94 5.36
C PRO A 64 -15.22 -3.81 4.35
N ILE A 65 -14.31 -3.95 3.38
CA ILE A 65 -14.18 -2.97 2.28
C ILE A 65 -15.47 -2.97 1.45
N GLY A 66 -16.00 -4.15 1.11
CA GLY A 66 -17.25 -4.29 0.38
C GLY A 66 -18.44 -3.69 1.12
N ASP A 67 -18.57 -4.00 2.40
CA ASP A 67 -19.67 -3.47 3.23
C ASP A 67 -19.59 -1.95 3.42
N THR A 68 -18.39 -1.45 3.65
CA THR A 68 -18.14 0.00 3.73
C THR A 68 -18.47 0.70 2.41
N ASN A 69 -18.20 0.06 1.27
CA ASN A 69 -18.57 0.58 -0.04
C ASN A 69 -20.09 0.63 -0.24
N LYS A 70 -20.88 -0.27 0.36
CA LYS A 70 -22.35 -0.21 0.35
C LYS A 70 -22.84 1.06 1.07
N ILE A 71 -22.22 1.41 2.19
CA ILE A 71 -22.51 2.67 2.91
C ILE A 71 -22.22 3.86 2.01
N LEU A 72 -21.03 3.92 1.40
CA LEU A 72 -20.64 5.02 0.51
C LEU A 72 -21.59 5.18 -0.68
N ARG A 73 -22.02 4.08 -1.30
CA ARG A 73 -23.00 4.15 -2.40
C ARG A 73 -24.33 4.72 -1.97
N ARG A 74 -24.79 4.39 -0.76
CA ARG A 74 -26.03 4.94 -0.23
C ARG A 74 -25.89 6.44 0.05
N GLU A 75 -24.85 6.83 0.76
CA GLU A 75 -24.65 8.24 1.13
C GLU A 75 -24.42 9.13 -0.10
N LEU A 76 -23.48 8.75 -0.97
CA LEU A 76 -23.12 9.54 -2.14
C LEU A 76 -24.14 9.45 -3.29
N GLY A 77 -25.05 8.49 -3.26
CA GLY A 77 -26.19 8.41 -4.18
C GLY A 77 -27.42 9.24 -3.75
N GLY A 78 -27.43 9.75 -2.52
CA GLY A 78 -28.50 10.58 -1.97
C GLY A 78 -28.31 12.07 -2.26
N SER A 79 -29.37 12.84 -2.09
CA SER A 79 -29.34 14.30 -2.26
C SER A 79 -28.75 15.06 -1.07
N SER A 80 -28.56 14.39 0.06
CA SER A 80 -28.03 14.99 1.31
C SER A 80 -27.16 13.98 2.04
N PRO A 81 -25.90 13.73 1.57
CA PRO A 81 -25.03 12.74 2.17
C PRO A 81 -24.57 13.13 3.58
N ASP A 82 -24.53 12.16 4.48
CA ASP A 82 -23.87 12.33 5.78
C ASP A 82 -22.34 12.31 5.58
N LEU A 83 -21.73 13.49 5.60
CA LEU A 83 -20.29 13.65 5.46
C LEU A 83 -19.50 13.02 6.61
N GLY A 84 -20.08 12.83 7.79
CA GLY A 84 -19.48 12.12 8.90
C GLY A 84 -19.34 10.63 8.59
N ALA A 85 -20.43 10.03 8.08
CA ALA A 85 -20.43 8.64 7.62
C ALA A 85 -19.46 8.44 6.44
N VAL A 86 -19.44 9.37 5.47
CA VAL A 86 -18.52 9.31 4.33
C VAL A 86 -17.06 9.36 4.77
N ARG A 87 -16.68 10.25 5.70
CA ARG A 87 -15.31 10.33 6.24
C ARG A 87 -14.91 9.06 6.97
N SER A 88 -15.80 8.55 7.83
CA SER A 88 -15.55 7.31 8.56
C SER A 88 -15.32 6.14 7.61
N ALA A 89 -16.18 6.00 6.60
CA ALA A 89 -16.08 4.96 5.59
C ALA A 89 -14.79 5.09 4.75
N ALA A 90 -14.44 6.29 4.32
CA ALA A 90 -13.22 6.55 3.56
C ALA A 90 -11.96 6.20 4.37
N GLY A 91 -11.92 6.58 5.65
CA GLY A 91 -10.83 6.26 6.56
C GLY A 91 -10.66 4.74 6.76
N LYS A 92 -11.77 4.00 6.92
CA LYS A 92 -11.77 2.55 7.05
C LYS A 92 -11.21 1.86 5.80
N ILE A 93 -11.69 2.25 4.61
CA ILE A 93 -11.17 1.69 3.35
C ILE A 93 -9.67 2.00 3.18
N ALA A 94 -9.25 3.23 3.46
CA ALA A 94 -7.84 3.61 3.35
C ALA A 94 -6.94 2.83 4.33
N ALA A 95 -7.42 2.53 5.54
CA ALA A 95 -6.70 1.70 6.51
C ALA A 95 -6.53 0.26 6.02
N LEU A 96 -7.62 -0.36 5.55
CA LEU A 96 -7.60 -1.73 5.03
C LEU A 96 -6.79 -1.84 3.74
N ALA A 97 -6.85 -0.82 2.87
CA ALA A 97 -6.02 -0.75 1.67
C ALA A 97 -4.52 -0.82 2.00
N ARG A 98 -4.06 -0.16 3.06
CA ARG A 98 -2.65 -0.25 3.49
C ARG A 98 -2.29 -1.65 4.02
N GLN A 99 -3.20 -2.33 4.69
CA GLN A 99 -2.97 -3.69 5.21
C GLN A 99 -2.89 -4.73 4.10
N SER A 100 -3.53 -4.49 2.95
CA SER A 100 -3.62 -5.45 1.85
C SER A 100 -2.28 -5.89 1.26
N ASN A 101 -1.18 -5.19 1.52
CA ASN A 101 0.17 -5.58 1.09
C ASN A 101 0.59 -6.98 1.57
N GLY A 102 0.13 -7.40 2.76
CA GLY A 102 0.46 -8.68 3.37
C GLY A 102 -0.48 -9.83 2.99
N TRP A 103 -1.54 -9.59 2.22
CA TRP A 103 -2.61 -10.56 2.05
C TRP A 103 -2.41 -11.59 0.92
N PHE A 104 -1.40 -11.40 0.07
CA PHE A 104 -1.20 -12.22 -1.13
C PHE A 104 0.22 -12.81 -1.27
N PRO A 105 0.85 -13.31 -0.20
CA PRO A 105 2.15 -13.98 -0.37
C PRO A 105 2.01 -15.28 -1.16
N ALA A 106 3.11 -15.74 -1.75
CA ALA A 106 3.16 -17.03 -2.43
C ALA A 106 2.75 -18.18 -1.46
N GLY A 107 1.98 -19.15 -1.95
CA GLY A 107 1.45 -20.24 -1.13
C GLY A 107 0.14 -19.92 -0.41
N THR A 108 -0.62 -18.91 -0.87
CA THR A 108 -1.98 -18.59 -0.38
C THR A 108 -3.02 -18.60 -1.50
N GLY A 109 -2.75 -19.38 -2.53
CA GLY A 109 -3.63 -19.55 -3.70
C GLY A 109 -4.69 -20.62 -3.51
N PRO A 110 -5.51 -20.88 -4.56
CA PRO A 110 -6.58 -21.86 -4.53
C PRO A 110 -6.09 -23.32 -4.46
N ASP A 111 -4.81 -23.55 -4.69
CA ASP A 111 -4.13 -24.83 -4.55
C ASP A 111 -3.96 -25.29 -3.08
N VAL A 112 -4.04 -24.34 -2.14
CA VAL A 112 -3.86 -24.64 -0.70
C VAL A 112 -5.13 -24.46 0.12
N GLY A 113 -6.21 -23.91 -0.45
CA GLY A 113 -7.47 -23.75 0.26
C GLY A 113 -8.54 -22.98 -0.51
N LYS A 114 -9.77 -22.97 0.01
CA LYS A 114 -10.89 -22.26 -0.61
C LYS A 114 -10.66 -20.75 -0.57
N THR A 115 -10.65 -20.09 -1.73
CA THR A 115 -10.47 -18.65 -1.87
C THR A 115 -11.09 -18.13 -3.17
N GLY A 116 -11.52 -16.87 -3.17
CA GLY A 116 -11.89 -16.16 -4.39
C GLY A 116 -10.70 -15.52 -5.12
N ALA A 117 -9.47 -15.72 -4.66
CA ALA A 117 -8.28 -15.24 -5.35
C ALA A 117 -7.90 -16.20 -6.48
N LYS A 118 -7.81 -15.68 -7.72
CA LYS A 118 -7.41 -16.50 -8.89
C LYS A 118 -5.91 -16.79 -8.88
N PRO A 119 -5.45 -17.91 -9.50
CA PRO A 119 -4.01 -18.22 -9.63
C PRO A 119 -3.20 -17.14 -10.34
N ASP A 120 -3.85 -16.38 -11.24
CA ASP A 120 -3.25 -15.29 -12.02
C ASP A 120 -2.51 -14.25 -11.15
N ILE A 121 -2.90 -14.09 -9.87
CA ILE A 121 -2.25 -13.20 -8.91
C ILE A 121 -0.76 -13.56 -8.77
N TRP A 122 -0.45 -14.85 -8.71
CA TRP A 122 0.91 -15.35 -8.52
C TRP A 122 1.63 -15.68 -9.82
N GLN A 123 0.88 -15.74 -10.95
CA GLN A 123 1.43 -15.94 -12.29
C GLN A 123 1.84 -14.60 -12.93
N ASP A 124 1.14 -13.50 -12.60
CA ASP A 124 1.46 -12.14 -13.07
C ASP A 124 1.62 -11.18 -11.88
N PRO A 125 2.62 -11.40 -11.02
CA PRO A 125 2.79 -10.65 -9.79
C PRO A 125 3.08 -9.17 -10.02
N LYS A 126 3.66 -8.82 -11.17
CA LYS A 126 3.97 -7.43 -11.51
C LYS A 126 2.70 -6.62 -11.81
N ASP A 127 1.79 -7.15 -12.63
CA ASP A 127 0.52 -6.47 -12.90
C ASP A 127 -0.37 -6.46 -11.66
N PHE A 128 -0.42 -7.55 -10.90
CA PHE A 128 -1.16 -7.59 -9.64
C PHE A 128 -0.67 -6.50 -8.66
N ALA A 129 0.64 -6.38 -8.45
CA ALA A 129 1.22 -5.35 -7.59
C ALA A 129 0.89 -3.93 -8.08
N ALA A 130 0.89 -3.70 -9.39
CA ALA A 130 0.51 -2.41 -9.98
C ALA A 130 -0.96 -2.06 -9.68
N LYS A 131 -1.88 -3.04 -9.80
CA LYS A 131 -3.31 -2.86 -9.51
C LYS A 131 -3.57 -2.67 -8.02
N LEU A 132 -2.90 -3.45 -7.17
CA LEU A 132 -2.98 -3.29 -5.72
C LEU A 132 -2.50 -1.90 -5.28
N GLY A 133 -1.36 -1.45 -5.82
CA GLY A 133 -0.84 -0.10 -5.57
C GLY A 133 -1.78 1.01 -6.09
N ALA A 134 -2.45 0.81 -7.23
CA ALA A 134 -3.46 1.73 -7.73
C ALA A 134 -4.65 1.85 -6.77
N PHE A 135 -5.16 0.73 -6.26
CA PHE A 135 -6.21 0.71 -5.23
C PHE A 135 -5.78 1.47 -3.97
N GLN A 136 -4.58 1.23 -3.46
CA GLN A 136 -4.07 1.91 -2.25
C GLN A 136 -3.97 3.42 -2.43
N ARG A 137 -3.47 3.88 -3.58
CA ARG A 137 -3.39 5.31 -3.91
C ARG A 137 -4.78 5.93 -4.03
N ALA A 138 -5.71 5.28 -4.73
CA ALA A 138 -7.08 5.76 -4.89
C ALA A 138 -7.82 5.84 -3.54
N ALA A 139 -7.66 4.84 -2.67
CA ALA A 139 -8.22 4.85 -1.32
C ALA A 139 -7.67 6.00 -0.47
N GLY A 140 -6.37 6.25 -0.54
CA GLY A 140 -5.73 7.39 0.13
C GLY A 140 -6.25 8.74 -0.39
N ALA A 141 -6.34 8.89 -1.72
CA ALA A 141 -6.86 10.11 -2.35
C ALA A 141 -8.34 10.36 -2.02
N PHE A 142 -9.16 9.30 -2.00
CA PHE A 142 -10.56 9.40 -1.59
C PHE A 142 -10.69 9.80 -0.12
N ASN A 143 -9.90 9.22 0.78
CA ASN A 143 -9.89 9.61 2.19
C ASN A 143 -9.48 11.08 2.39
N ALA A 144 -8.50 11.56 1.65
CA ALA A 144 -8.11 12.96 1.67
C ALA A 144 -9.24 13.88 1.19
N ALA A 145 -9.91 13.54 0.08
CA ALA A 145 -11.07 14.30 -0.41
C ALA A 145 -12.21 14.31 0.60
N ALA A 146 -12.55 13.16 1.20
CA ALA A 146 -13.60 13.05 2.23
C ALA A 146 -13.33 13.96 3.43
N SER A 147 -12.07 14.18 3.79
CA SER A 147 -11.69 15.06 4.89
C SER A 147 -11.98 16.54 4.61
N THR A 148 -11.97 16.95 3.35
CA THR A 148 -12.27 18.35 2.96
C THR A 148 -13.76 18.69 3.04
N GLY A 149 -14.65 17.73 2.88
CA GLY A 149 -16.10 17.92 2.77
C GLY A 149 -16.57 18.48 1.41
N ASN A 150 -15.66 18.63 0.43
CA ASN A 150 -16.02 19.06 -0.93
C ASN A 150 -16.66 17.89 -1.69
N LEU A 151 -17.97 17.96 -1.95
CA LEU A 151 -18.74 16.88 -2.56
C LEU A 151 -18.26 16.54 -3.98
N ASP A 152 -17.92 17.52 -4.80
CA ASP A 152 -17.43 17.26 -6.17
C ASP A 152 -16.13 16.47 -6.15
N ALA A 153 -15.18 16.88 -5.29
CA ALA A 153 -13.93 16.16 -5.09
C ALA A 153 -14.16 14.75 -4.53
N ILE A 154 -15.08 14.59 -3.60
CA ILE A 154 -15.47 13.29 -3.01
C ILE A 154 -16.03 12.38 -4.10
N HIS A 155 -16.98 12.83 -4.90
CA HIS A 155 -17.56 12.04 -5.99
C HIS A 155 -16.52 11.64 -7.02
N ALA A 156 -15.65 12.55 -7.46
CA ALA A 156 -14.59 12.25 -8.41
C ALA A 156 -13.65 11.17 -7.87
N ARG A 157 -13.17 11.30 -6.63
CA ARG A 157 -12.25 10.31 -6.01
C ARG A 157 -12.93 8.99 -5.67
N TYR A 158 -14.22 9.01 -5.37
CA TYR A 158 -15.00 7.78 -5.18
C TYR A 158 -15.16 7.00 -6.49
N ALA A 159 -15.38 7.69 -7.61
CA ALA A 159 -15.40 7.06 -8.93
C ALA A 159 -14.04 6.44 -9.29
N ASP A 160 -12.94 7.17 -9.05
CA ASP A 160 -11.57 6.65 -9.24
C ASP A 160 -11.35 5.37 -8.42
N LEU A 161 -11.73 5.38 -7.15
CA LEU A 161 -11.62 4.21 -6.25
C LEU A 161 -12.41 3.02 -6.80
N GLY A 162 -13.65 3.24 -7.21
CA GLY A 162 -14.50 2.20 -7.82
C GLY A 162 -13.88 1.59 -9.07
N GLY A 163 -13.26 2.42 -9.91
CA GLY A 163 -12.53 1.97 -11.10
C GLY A 163 -11.38 1.02 -10.76
N THR A 164 -10.61 1.28 -9.69
CA THR A 164 -9.52 0.38 -9.26
C THR A 164 -10.03 -0.94 -8.70
N CYS A 165 -11.13 -0.92 -7.94
CA CYS A 165 -11.77 -2.14 -7.44
C CYS A 165 -12.19 -3.05 -8.60
N LYS A 166 -12.88 -2.47 -9.60
CA LYS A 166 -13.33 -3.21 -10.78
C LYS A 166 -12.15 -3.78 -11.57
N ALA A 167 -11.16 -2.96 -11.90
CA ALA A 167 -10.01 -3.37 -12.72
C ALA A 167 -9.19 -4.51 -12.10
N CYS A 168 -9.13 -4.59 -10.76
CA CYS A 168 -8.48 -5.69 -10.06
C CYS A 168 -9.39 -6.92 -10.03
N HIS A 169 -10.65 -6.77 -9.65
CA HIS A 169 -11.59 -7.89 -9.49
C HIS A 169 -11.91 -8.60 -10.82
N ASP A 170 -12.05 -7.88 -11.92
CA ASP A 170 -12.30 -8.47 -13.24
C ASP A 170 -11.22 -9.50 -13.62
N LYS A 171 -9.97 -9.23 -13.26
CA LYS A 171 -8.84 -10.11 -13.62
C LYS A 171 -8.56 -11.16 -12.53
N TYR A 172 -8.60 -10.80 -11.26
CA TYR A 172 -7.99 -11.55 -10.18
C TYR A 172 -8.98 -12.16 -9.17
N ARG A 173 -10.28 -11.84 -9.26
CA ARG A 173 -11.31 -12.41 -8.39
C ARG A 173 -12.13 -13.46 -9.15
N ALA A 174 -12.26 -14.65 -8.59
CA ALA A 174 -13.18 -15.67 -9.08
C ALA A 174 -14.62 -15.31 -8.67
N GLU A 175 -15.59 -15.73 -9.51
CA GLU A 175 -16.99 -15.71 -9.12
C GLU A 175 -17.20 -16.74 -7.99
N MET A 176 -17.72 -16.25 -6.87
CA MET A 176 -18.05 -17.12 -5.74
C MET A 176 -19.56 -17.39 -5.80
N HIS A 177 -19.93 -18.59 -6.20
CA HIS A 177 -21.30 -19.04 -6.04
C HIS A 177 -21.54 -19.35 -4.57
N HIS A 178 -22.44 -18.61 -3.94
CA HIS A 178 -22.89 -18.82 -2.55
C HIS A 178 -24.04 -19.81 -2.53
#